data_fe2b11632bf0fce07788cf66a75b32bf
#
_entry.id   fe2b11632bf0fce07788cf66a75b32bf
#
_cell.length_a   1.000
_cell.length_b   1.000
_cell.length_c   1.000
_cell.angle_alpha   90.00
_cell.angle_beta   90.00
_cell.angle_gamma   90.00
#
_symmetry.space_group_name_H-M   'P 1'
#
loop_
_entity.id
_entity.type
_entity.pdbx_description
1 polymer ?
#
loop_
_entity_poly.entity_id
_entity_poly.type
_entity_poly.pdbx_seq_one_letter_code
_entity_poly.pdbx_strand_id
1 'polypeptide(L)'
;MREFLLISLVSFIFVSCSMEQTTENSEGYDGESIFVEFMPCQAGPDYSVENMQEMIGEWRSLLTANELRGAWGYVPASESNAFGNTGWWELNWSSQDAANAAWSQWGSNTEALAWTEKYESVLSCDEEGRNALDAVFPVESNHFGTLPESGYFYSEFYHCFYNEGSSKEDAIAFLPKYTAEVYVNTDGLEGTSFHFGNYFSQQNKDGSHTEEDIDFLWASFTNSEASMVKTNEVFESKMRSILFPQFSEFATCRDDVVDIYHGWTFYNSEQKDFMPDFSSY
;
A
#
# COMPACT_ATOMS: atom_id res chain seq x y z
N MET A 1 41.32 -28.97 -75.38
CA MET A 1 42.09 -28.64 -74.20
C MET A 1 41.24 -27.65 -73.46
N ARG A 2 40.58 -28.11 -72.39
CA ARG A 2 39.62 -27.35 -71.61
C ARG A 2 40.23 -27.01 -70.23
N GLU A 3 40.50 -25.73 -70.02
CA GLU A 3 40.94 -25.26 -68.71
C GLU A 3 39.73 -25.16 -67.78
N PHE A 4 39.81 -25.82 -66.63
CA PHE A 4 38.85 -25.73 -65.55
C PHE A 4 39.26 -24.63 -64.56
N LEU A 5 38.49 -23.55 -64.50
CA LEU A 5 38.66 -22.49 -63.56
C LEU A 5 37.94 -22.94 -62.22
N LEU A 6 38.74 -23.16 -61.22
CA LEU A 6 38.28 -23.41 -59.86
C LEU A 6 37.97 -22.06 -59.17
N ILE A 7 36.68 -21.75 -58.99
CA ILE A 7 36.23 -20.61 -58.20
C ILE A 7 36.12 -21.09 -56.75
N SER A 8 37.04 -20.60 -55.92
CA SER A 8 37.00 -20.80 -54.47
C SER A 8 35.99 -19.86 -53.84
N LEU A 9 34.90 -20.43 -53.37
CA LEU A 9 33.86 -19.71 -52.61
C LEU A 9 34.33 -19.57 -51.16
N VAL A 10 34.76 -18.36 -50.78
CA VAL A 10 35.06 -18.03 -49.39
C VAL A 10 33.75 -17.63 -48.75
N SER A 11 33.17 -18.57 -47.96
CA SER A 11 32.00 -18.30 -47.13
C SER A 11 32.41 -17.48 -45.90
N PHE A 12 32.07 -16.20 -45.90
CA PHE A 12 32.12 -15.37 -44.71
C PHE A 12 30.98 -15.77 -43.78
N ILE A 13 31.32 -16.46 -42.71
CA ILE A 13 30.39 -16.69 -41.59
C ILE A 13 30.35 -15.40 -40.78
N PHE A 14 29.31 -14.61 -40.97
CA PHE A 14 28.97 -13.54 -40.02
C PHE A 14 28.45 -14.20 -38.72
N VAL A 15 29.33 -14.27 -37.72
CA VAL A 15 28.90 -14.51 -36.34
C VAL A 15 28.23 -13.23 -35.88
N SER A 16 26.92 -13.15 -36.03
CA SER A 16 26.10 -12.18 -35.30
C SER A 16 26.17 -12.57 -33.85
N CYS A 17 26.99 -11.87 -33.05
CA CYS A 17 26.78 -11.78 -31.61
C CYS A 17 25.47 -11.01 -31.40
N SER A 18 24.37 -11.72 -31.30
CA SER A 18 23.20 -11.22 -30.59
C SER A 18 23.65 -11.09 -29.13
N MET A 19 23.89 -9.85 -28.69
CA MET A 19 23.78 -9.53 -27.31
C MET A 19 22.30 -9.83 -26.97
N GLU A 20 22.03 -11.00 -26.40
CA GLU A 20 20.90 -11.17 -25.53
C GLU A 20 21.08 -10.13 -24.42
N GLN A 21 20.39 -9.02 -24.56
CA GLN A 21 20.01 -8.25 -23.38
C GLN A 21 19.22 -9.23 -22.51
N THR A 22 19.88 -9.79 -21.52
CA THR A 22 19.19 -10.26 -20.34
C THR A 22 18.51 -9.00 -19.79
N THR A 23 17.25 -8.81 -20.16
CA THR A 23 16.31 -8.12 -19.30
C THR A 23 16.34 -8.94 -18.01
N GLU A 24 17.16 -8.51 -17.04
CA GLU A 24 16.92 -8.85 -15.66
C GLU A 24 15.46 -8.50 -15.47
N ASN A 25 14.68 -9.54 -15.18
CA ASN A 25 13.32 -9.36 -14.70
C ASN A 25 13.43 -8.42 -13.51
N SER A 26 13.10 -7.15 -13.71
CA SER A 26 12.50 -6.40 -12.64
C SER A 26 11.27 -7.24 -12.27
N GLU A 27 11.29 -7.92 -11.13
CA GLU A 27 10.09 -8.45 -10.50
C GLU A 27 9.24 -7.21 -10.17
N GLY A 28 8.68 -6.62 -11.20
CA GLY A 28 7.90 -5.40 -11.18
C GLY A 28 6.45 -5.78 -10.96
N TYR A 29 5.78 -4.91 -10.26
CA TYR A 29 4.35 -4.84 -10.12
C TYR A 29 3.62 -5.45 -11.36
N ASP A 30 2.83 -6.52 -11.13
CA ASP A 30 2.12 -7.28 -12.17
C ASP A 30 0.82 -6.61 -12.63
N GLY A 31 0.48 -5.45 -12.05
CA GLY A 31 -0.71 -4.68 -12.38
C GLY A 31 -1.96 -5.08 -11.58
N GLU A 32 -1.88 -6.06 -10.68
CA GLU A 32 -3.01 -6.40 -9.82
C GLU A 32 -3.30 -5.29 -8.80
N SER A 33 -4.56 -4.87 -8.77
CA SER A 33 -5.10 -4.06 -7.68
C SER A 33 -5.85 -4.95 -6.70
N ILE A 34 -5.83 -4.57 -5.43
CA ILE A 34 -6.62 -5.19 -4.37
C ILE A 34 -7.72 -4.24 -3.94
N PHE A 35 -8.84 -4.78 -3.49
CA PHE A 35 -9.92 -4.00 -2.92
C PHE A 35 -9.63 -3.72 -1.45
N VAL A 36 -9.70 -2.46 -1.07
CA VAL A 36 -9.36 -1.97 0.27
C VAL A 36 -10.51 -1.15 0.84
N GLU A 37 -10.78 -1.30 2.12
CA GLU A 37 -11.69 -0.44 2.88
C GLU A 37 -10.94 0.20 4.04
N PHE A 38 -11.10 1.52 4.21
CA PHE A 38 -10.71 2.24 5.41
C PHE A 38 -11.94 2.59 6.23
N MET A 39 -12.00 2.10 7.45
CA MET A 39 -13.09 2.36 8.40
C MET A 39 -12.60 3.35 9.45
N PRO A 40 -13.26 4.52 9.61
CA PRO A 40 -12.89 5.49 10.62
C PRO A 40 -13.20 4.98 12.02
N CYS A 41 -12.27 5.15 12.94
CA CYS A 41 -12.36 4.68 14.31
C CYS A 41 -12.00 5.76 15.33
N GLN A 42 -12.60 5.68 16.52
CA GLN A 42 -12.32 6.56 17.65
C GLN A 42 -11.97 5.71 18.87
N ALA A 43 -10.88 6.07 19.56
CA ALA A 43 -10.53 5.46 20.82
C ALA A 43 -11.60 5.79 21.90
N GLY A 44 -12.11 4.77 22.56
CA GLY A 44 -13.08 4.92 23.64
C GLY A 44 -12.43 5.12 25.01
N PRO A 45 -13.24 5.30 26.07
CA PRO A 45 -12.73 5.54 27.44
C PRO A 45 -11.95 4.35 28.03
N ASP A 46 -12.17 3.14 27.50
CA ASP A 46 -11.50 1.92 27.97
C ASP A 46 -10.34 1.51 27.03
N TYR A 47 -9.91 2.41 26.13
CA TYR A 47 -8.76 2.18 25.28
C TYR A 47 -7.49 1.95 26.11
N SER A 48 -6.89 0.78 25.96
CA SER A 48 -5.60 0.42 26.54
C SER A 48 -4.91 -0.65 25.69
N VAL A 49 -3.62 -0.84 25.88
CA VAL A 49 -2.84 -1.88 25.21
C VAL A 49 -3.46 -3.27 25.45
N GLU A 50 -3.81 -3.57 26.69
CA GLU A 50 -4.37 -4.85 27.10
C GLU A 50 -5.73 -5.09 26.45
N ASN A 51 -6.61 -4.08 26.47
CA ASN A 51 -7.95 -4.19 25.89
C ASN A 51 -7.89 -4.29 24.36
N MET A 52 -6.99 -3.58 23.71
CA MET A 52 -6.75 -3.73 22.26
C MET A 52 -6.25 -5.13 21.93
N GLN A 53 -5.33 -5.68 22.72
CA GLN A 53 -4.79 -7.02 22.53
C GLN A 53 -5.90 -8.08 22.63
N GLU A 54 -6.77 -7.97 23.65
CA GLU A 54 -7.91 -8.86 23.83
C GLU A 54 -8.91 -8.71 22.68
N MET A 55 -9.28 -7.47 22.33
CA MET A 55 -10.22 -7.15 21.26
C MET A 55 -9.81 -7.77 19.93
N ILE A 56 -8.55 -7.57 19.52
CA ILE A 56 -8.03 -8.10 18.24
C ILE A 56 -7.93 -9.64 18.30
N GLY A 57 -7.56 -10.21 19.44
CA GLY A 57 -7.50 -11.67 19.62
C GLY A 57 -8.87 -12.33 19.44
N GLU A 58 -9.91 -11.77 20.05
CA GLU A 58 -11.29 -12.26 19.89
C GLU A 58 -11.81 -12.02 18.46
N TRP A 59 -11.62 -10.83 17.90
CA TRP A 59 -12.02 -10.52 16.52
C TRP A 59 -11.48 -11.55 15.52
N ARG A 60 -10.21 -11.90 15.62
CA ARG A 60 -9.58 -12.87 14.71
C ARG A 60 -10.21 -14.25 14.81
N SER A 61 -10.70 -14.64 15.99
CA SER A 61 -11.38 -15.93 16.16
C SER A 61 -12.76 -15.98 15.50
N LEU A 62 -13.35 -14.81 15.23
CA LEU A 62 -14.64 -14.67 14.56
C LEU A 62 -14.50 -14.59 13.02
N LEU A 63 -13.28 -14.45 12.50
CA LEU A 63 -13.06 -14.38 11.06
C LEU A 63 -13.39 -15.73 10.40
N THR A 64 -14.42 -15.72 9.59
CA THR A 64 -14.86 -16.87 8.80
C THR A 64 -14.54 -16.69 7.31
N ALA A 65 -14.28 -15.45 6.88
CA ALA A 65 -13.96 -15.10 5.51
C ALA A 65 -12.51 -15.47 5.18
N ASN A 66 -12.32 -16.41 4.25
CA ASN A 66 -10.99 -16.73 3.72
C ASN A 66 -10.47 -15.68 2.72
N GLU A 67 -11.30 -14.68 2.42
CA GLU A 67 -11.06 -13.67 1.40
C GLU A 67 -10.44 -12.39 1.96
N LEU A 68 -10.37 -12.24 3.29
CA LEU A 68 -9.60 -11.18 3.96
C LEU A 68 -8.11 -11.52 3.87
N ARG A 69 -7.36 -10.71 3.18
CA ARG A 69 -5.91 -10.87 2.98
C ARG A 69 -5.10 -10.29 4.14
N GLY A 70 -5.53 -9.14 4.66
CA GLY A 70 -4.88 -8.46 5.77
C GLY A 70 -5.76 -7.41 6.41
N ALA A 71 -5.39 -7.00 7.61
CA ALA A 71 -5.99 -5.88 8.32
C ALA A 71 -4.93 -5.13 9.12
N TRP A 72 -5.06 -3.80 9.16
CA TRP A 72 -4.16 -2.91 9.85
C TRP A 72 -4.94 -1.85 10.61
N GLY A 73 -4.37 -1.39 11.72
CA GLY A 73 -4.90 -0.27 12.49
C GLY A 73 -3.92 0.89 12.47
N TYR A 74 -4.47 2.09 12.40
CA TYR A 74 -3.71 3.34 12.33
C TYR A 74 -4.12 4.27 13.45
N VAL A 75 -3.14 4.79 14.18
CA VAL A 75 -3.31 5.79 15.23
C VAL A 75 -2.63 7.08 14.79
N PRO A 76 -3.32 8.24 14.79
CA PRO A 76 -2.73 9.52 14.39
C PRO A 76 -1.44 9.81 15.16
N ALA A 77 -0.38 10.15 14.42
CA ALA A 77 0.93 10.53 14.95
C ALA A 77 1.18 12.05 14.87
N SER A 78 0.25 12.80 14.27
CA SER A 78 0.37 14.25 14.11
C SER A 78 -0.97 14.94 14.35
N GLU A 79 -0.92 16.08 15.06
CA GLU A 79 -2.07 16.97 15.23
C GLU A 79 -2.47 17.70 13.93
N SER A 80 -1.58 17.69 12.92
CA SER A 80 -1.80 18.31 11.60
C SER A 80 -2.46 17.37 10.59
N ASN A 81 -2.80 16.13 10.97
CA ASN A 81 -3.53 15.23 10.10
C ASN A 81 -4.86 15.85 9.64
N ALA A 82 -5.20 15.70 8.36
CA ALA A 82 -6.43 16.26 7.78
C ALA A 82 -7.69 15.77 8.50
N PHE A 83 -7.66 14.50 8.94
CA PHE A 83 -8.77 13.88 9.65
C PHE A 83 -8.65 13.98 11.18
N GLY A 84 -7.76 14.85 11.67
CA GLY A 84 -7.56 15.10 13.10
C GLY A 84 -7.14 13.85 13.87
N ASN A 85 -7.89 13.53 14.93
CA ASN A 85 -7.63 12.36 15.79
C ASN A 85 -8.35 11.08 15.33
N THR A 86 -8.81 11.01 14.10
CA THR A 86 -9.46 9.81 13.58
C THR A 86 -8.41 8.72 13.34
N GLY A 87 -8.57 7.60 14.01
CA GLY A 87 -7.87 6.36 13.71
C GLY A 87 -8.54 5.65 12.54
N TRP A 88 -7.84 4.72 11.94
CA TRP A 88 -8.37 3.96 10.81
C TRP A 88 -8.17 2.47 11.03
N TRP A 89 -9.13 1.69 10.54
CA TRP A 89 -9.00 0.25 10.37
C TRP A 89 -9.04 -0.07 8.89
N GLU A 90 -7.92 -0.50 8.35
CA GLU A 90 -7.79 -0.94 6.96
C GLU A 90 -8.09 -2.43 6.84
N LEU A 91 -8.86 -2.81 5.83
CA LEU A 91 -9.19 -4.18 5.47
C LEU A 91 -8.88 -4.41 4.00
N ASN A 92 -8.00 -5.37 3.70
CA ASN A 92 -7.62 -5.74 2.34
C ASN A 92 -8.30 -7.06 1.94
N TRP A 93 -9.07 -7.01 0.88
CA TRP A 93 -9.89 -8.11 0.39
C TRP A 93 -9.39 -8.64 -0.95
N SER A 94 -9.75 -9.89 -1.27
CA SER A 94 -9.50 -10.45 -2.61
C SER A 94 -10.33 -9.76 -3.70
N SER A 95 -11.49 -9.19 -3.35
CA SER A 95 -12.36 -8.44 -4.24
C SER A 95 -13.44 -7.67 -3.46
N GLN A 96 -14.09 -6.72 -4.12
CA GLN A 96 -15.26 -6.03 -3.58
C GLN A 96 -16.43 -6.98 -3.25
N ASP A 97 -16.67 -7.96 -4.10
CA ASP A 97 -17.73 -8.96 -3.86
C ASP A 97 -17.42 -9.79 -2.61
N ALA A 98 -16.16 -10.12 -2.37
CA ALA A 98 -15.71 -10.80 -1.17
C ALA A 98 -15.93 -9.95 0.09
N ALA A 99 -15.61 -8.67 0.04
CA ALA A 99 -15.88 -7.72 1.12
C ALA A 99 -17.38 -7.62 1.42
N ASN A 100 -18.22 -7.42 0.40
CA ASN A 100 -19.65 -7.33 0.53
C ASN A 100 -20.26 -8.60 1.16
N ALA A 101 -19.80 -9.78 0.76
CA ALA A 101 -20.23 -11.04 1.32
C ALA A 101 -19.82 -11.18 2.80
N ALA A 102 -18.58 -10.80 3.13
CA ALA A 102 -18.06 -10.83 4.50
C ALA A 102 -18.85 -9.89 5.43
N TRP A 103 -19.13 -8.67 5.01
CA TRP A 103 -19.95 -7.72 5.77
C TRP A 103 -21.39 -8.20 5.97
N SER A 104 -22.02 -8.80 4.94
CA SER A 104 -23.34 -9.39 5.08
C SER A 104 -23.35 -10.54 6.10
N GLN A 105 -22.31 -11.35 6.13
CA GLN A 105 -22.14 -12.43 7.10
C GLN A 105 -21.90 -11.86 8.52
N TRP A 106 -21.04 -10.85 8.66
CA TRP A 106 -20.76 -10.17 9.93
C TRP A 106 -22.02 -9.62 10.55
N GLY A 107 -22.84 -8.85 9.79
CA GLY A 107 -24.08 -8.26 10.25
C GLY A 107 -25.19 -9.25 10.63
N SER A 108 -25.05 -10.54 10.24
CA SER A 108 -25.97 -11.62 10.62
C SER A 108 -25.40 -12.56 11.69
N ASN A 109 -24.13 -12.41 12.07
CA ASN A 109 -23.47 -13.25 13.05
C ASN A 109 -23.66 -12.67 14.47
N THR A 110 -24.42 -13.38 15.31
CA THR A 110 -24.70 -12.92 16.68
C THR A 110 -23.47 -12.80 17.57
N GLU A 111 -22.41 -13.60 17.34
CA GLU A 111 -21.16 -13.53 18.10
C GLU A 111 -20.36 -12.30 17.67
N ALA A 112 -20.34 -11.97 16.36
CA ALA A 112 -19.70 -10.78 15.83
C ALA A 112 -20.38 -9.49 16.34
N LEU A 113 -21.73 -9.45 16.35
CA LEU A 113 -22.48 -8.32 16.89
C LEU A 113 -22.24 -8.14 18.40
N ALA A 114 -22.19 -9.24 19.15
CA ALA A 114 -21.86 -9.19 20.57
C ALA A 114 -20.42 -8.71 20.84
N TRP A 115 -19.47 -9.06 19.97
CA TRP A 115 -18.12 -8.56 20.02
C TRP A 115 -18.07 -7.05 19.76
N THR A 116 -18.78 -6.55 18.75
CA THR A 116 -18.86 -5.10 18.44
C THR A 116 -19.41 -4.33 19.66
N GLU A 117 -20.50 -4.81 20.29
CA GLU A 117 -21.07 -4.19 21.49
C GLU A 117 -20.10 -4.24 22.70
N LYS A 118 -19.39 -5.38 22.89
CA LYS A 118 -18.43 -5.57 23.99
C LYS A 118 -17.29 -4.56 23.93
N TYR A 119 -16.78 -4.27 22.73
CA TYR A 119 -15.57 -3.48 22.54
C TYR A 119 -15.81 -2.04 22.07
N GLU A 120 -17.07 -1.58 22.00
CA GLU A 120 -17.43 -0.21 21.62
C GLU A 120 -16.73 0.84 22.50
N SER A 121 -16.56 0.56 23.81
CA SER A 121 -15.86 1.46 24.74
C SER A 121 -14.32 1.39 24.62
N VAL A 122 -13.76 0.40 23.92
CA VAL A 122 -12.33 0.30 23.62
C VAL A 122 -12.02 1.03 22.33
N LEU A 123 -12.68 0.65 21.24
CA LEU A 123 -12.52 1.25 19.91
C LEU A 123 -13.86 1.22 19.19
N SER A 124 -14.43 2.39 18.94
CA SER A 124 -15.66 2.53 18.17
C SER A 124 -15.33 2.87 16.72
N CYS A 125 -15.77 2.03 15.80
CA CYS A 125 -15.55 2.21 14.37
C CYS A 125 -16.87 2.39 13.63
N ASP A 126 -16.91 3.31 12.66
CA ASP A 126 -18.07 3.57 11.82
C ASP A 126 -18.05 2.66 10.60
N GLU A 127 -18.79 1.56 10.66
CA GLU A 127 -18.90 0.59 9.57
C GLU A 127 -19.61 1.16 8.34
N GLU A 128 -20.52 2.13 8.50
CA GLU A 128 -21.22 2.77 7.38
C GLU A 128 -20.35 3.83 6.69
N GLY A 129 -19.45 4.46 7.45
CA GLY A 129 -18.48 5.45 6.95
C GLY A 129 -17.26 4.86 6.28
N ARG A 130 -17.27 3.57 5.90
CA ARG A 130 -16.14 2.95 5.19
C ARG A 130 -15.88 3.57 3.83
N ASN A 131 -14.62 3.89 3.58
CA ASN A 131 -14.15 4.36 2.27
C ASN A 131 -13.59 3.18 1.47
N ALA A 132 -14.17 2.93 0.29
CA ALA A 132 -13.75 1.88 -0.63
C ALA A 132 -12.75 2.41 -1.64
N LEU A 133 -11.62 1.73 -1.77
CA LEU A 133 -10.49 2.10 -2.59
C LEU A 133 -9.97 0.88 -3.37
N ASP A 134 -9.34 1.13 -4.51
CA ASP A 134 -8.49 0.14 -5.16
C ASP A 134 -7.03 0.46 -4.79
N ALA A 135 -6.29 -0.49 -4.25
CA ALA A 135 -4.91 -0.26 -3.88
C ALA A 135 -3.93 -1.07 -4.72
N VAL A 136 -2.74 -0.51 -4.90
CA VAL A 136 -1.62 -1.07 -5.64
C VAL A 136 -0.36 -0.94 -4.81
N PHE A 137 0.36 -2.04 -4.60
CA PHE A 137 1.61 -2.08 -3.84
C PHE A 137 2.75 -2.59 -4.72
N PRO A 138 3.49 -1.70 -5.41
CA PRO A 138 4.49 -2.10 -6.40
C PRO A 138 5.80 -2.63 -5.81
N VAL A 139 6.02 -2.43 -4.51
CA VAL A 139 7.20 -2.91 -3.79
C VAL A 139 6.73 -3.81 -2.65
N GLU A 140 7.31 -5.00 -2.56
CA GLU A 140 7.02 -5.92 -1.47
C GLU A 140 7.46 -5.35 -0.12
N SER A 141 6.63 -5.51 0.91
CA SER A 141 6.85 -4.94 2.25
C SER A 141 8.12 -5.43 2.95
N ASN A 142 8.73 -6.53 2.49
CA ASN A 142 9.95 -7.12 3.04
C ASN A 142 11.20 -6.89 2.18
N HIS A 143 11.07 -6.21 1.03
CA HIS A 143 12.19 -6.04 0.08
C HIS A 143 13.37 -5.25 0.70
N PHE A 144 13.09 -4.17 1.42
CA PHE A 144 14.10 -3.32 2.08
C PHE A 144 14.26 -3.62 3.57
N GLY A 145 13.90 -4.80 4.01
CA GLY A 145 13.96 -5.25 5.40
C GLY A 145 12.60 -5.72 5.90
N THR A 146 12.59 -6.33 7.06
CA THR A 146 11.36 -6.85 7.68
C THR A 146 10.78 -5.86 8.67
N LEU A 147 9.45 -5.83 8.77
CA LEU A 147 8.76 -5.13 9.84
C LEU A 147 9.15 -5.73 11.21
N PRO A 148 9.07 -4.96 12.31
CA PRO A 148 9.28 -5.48 13.65
C PRO A 148 8.35 -6.67 13.95
N GLU A 149 8.80 -7.57 14.83
CA GLU A 149 8.00 -8.71 15.29
C GLU A 149 6.70 -8.29 16.01
N SER A 150 6.65 -7.05 16.49
CA SER A 150 5.43 -6.43 17.06
C SER A 150 4.34 -6.16 16.01
N GLY A 151 4.68 -6.19 14.71
CA GLY A 151 3.80 -5.77 13.63
C GLY A 151 3.64 -4.26 13.50
N TYR A 152 4.42 -3.49 14.24
CA TYR A 152 4.43 -2.03 14.17
C TYR A 152 5.01 -1.53 12.85
N PHE A 153 4.45 -0.43 12.33
CA PHE A 153 5.00 0.35 11.23
C PHE A 153 4.67 1.84 11.40
N TYR A 154 5.38 2.68 10.65
CA TYR A 154 5.14 4.11 10.56
C TYR A 154 4.74 4.45 9.12
N SER A 155 3.79 5.35 8.93
CA SER A 155 3.27 5.67 7.61
C SER A 155 2.99 7.15 7.41
N GLU A 156 3.14 7.58 6.15
CA GLU A 156 2.79 8.91 5.65
C GLU A 156 1.85 8.76 4.46
N PHE A 157 0.74 9.50 4.46
CA PHE A 157 -0.24 9.53 3.38
C PHE A 157 -0.33 10.93 2.79
N TYR A 158 -0.11 11.03 1.50
CA TYR A 158 -0.20 12.26 0.72
C TYR A 158 -1.51 12.26 -0.06
N HIS A 159 -2.26 13.37 0.04
CA HIS A 159 -3.52 13.57 -0.66
C HIS A 159 -3.25 14.09 -2.06
N CYS A 160 -3.57 13.32 -3.08
CA CYS A 160 -3.24 13.61 -4.46
C CYS A 160 -4.48 13.77 -5.34
N PHE A 161 -4.37 14.65 -6.34
CA PHE A 161 -5.42 15.02 -7.28
C PHE A 161 -4.89 14.90 -8.70
N TYR A 162 -5.70 14.41 -9.62
CA TYR A 162 -5.31 14.38 -11.02
C TYR A 162 -5.34 15.79 -11.62
N ASN A 163 -4.39 16.06 -12.48
CA ASN A 163 -4.41 17.27 -13.30
C ASN A 163 -5.53 17.17 -14.35
N GLU A 164 -5.95 18.30 -14.91
CA GLU A 164 -6.99 18.33 -15.95
C GLU A 164 -6.64 17.40 -17.12
N GLY A 165 -7.50 16.45 -17.38
CA GLY A 165 -7.36 15.43 -18.44
C GLY A 165 -6.53 14.19 -18.06
N SER A 166 -6.04 14.11 -16.85
CA SER A 166 -5.34 12.94 -16.33
C SER A 166 -6.27 12.03 -15.52
N SER A 167 -5.81 10.82 -15.23
CA SER A 167 -6.64 9.77 -14.64
C SER A 167 -5.81 8.75 -13.84
N LYS A 168 -6.50 7.77 -13.23
CA LYS A 168 -5.90 6.60 -12.55
C LYS A 168 -4.92 5.85 -13.46
N GLU A 169 -5.22 5.74 -14.76
CA GLU A 169 -4.41 5.04 -15.75
C GLU A 169 -3.03 5.71 -15.90
N ASP A 170 -2.95 7.05 -15.86
CA ASP A 170 -1.68 7.77 -15.92
C ASP A 170 -0.85 7.53 -14.66
N ALA A 171 -1.48 7.52 -13.49
CA ALA A 171 -0.82 7.19 -12.23
C ALA A 171 -0.27 5.77 -12.26
N ILE A 172 -1.05 4.79 -12.69
CA ILE A 172 -0.62 3.39 -12.82
C ILE A 172 0.52 3.26 -13.83
N ALA A 173 0.48 3.98 -14.96
CA ALA A 173 1.53 3.96 -15.96
C ALA A 173 2.87 4.53 -15.45
N PHE A 174 2.84 5.39 -14.43
CA PHE A 174 4.02 5.95 -13.80
C PHE A 174 4.70 4.99 -12.80
N LEU A 175 3.94 4.08 -12.17
CA LEU A 175 4.43 3.19 -11.10
C LEU A 175 5.67 2.36 -11.49
N PRO A 176 5.77 1.72 -12.67
CA PRO A 176 6.95 0.95 -13.04
C PRO A 176 8.23 1.78 -13.02
N LYS A 177 8.15 3.05 -13.42
CA LYS A 177 9.30 3.95 -13.40
C LYS A 177 9.68 4.35 -11.98
N TYR A 178 8.70 4.70 -11.15
CA TYR A 178 8.96 5.00 -9.74
C TYR A 178 9.61 3.81 -9.04
N THR A 179 9.06 2.61 -9.25
CA THR A 179 9.58 1.35 -8.69
C THR A 179 11.01 1.09 -9.15
N ALA A 180 11.33 1.30 -10.43
CA ALA A 180 12.68 1.14 -10.94
C ALA A 180 13.69 2.08 -10.24
N GLU A 181 13.33 3.35 -10.02
CA GLU A 181 14.18 4.29 -9.28
C GLU A 181 14.34 3.90 -7.80
N VAL A 182 13.29 3.36 -7.17
CA VAL A 182 13.37 2.80 -5.81
C VAL A 182 14.40 1.67 -5.74
N TYR A 183 14.36 0.72 -6.67
CA TYR A 183 15.30 -0.41 -6.72
C TYR A 183 16.75 0.01 -7.05
N VAL A 184 16.94 1.04 -7.86
CA VAL A 184 18.29 1.60 -8.13
C VAL A 184 18.92 2.21 -6.86
N ASN A 185 18.11 2.68 -5.90
CA ASN A 185 18.56 3.32 -4.66
C ASN A 185 18.52 2.40 -3.43
N THR A 186 18.59 1.09 -3.61
CA THR A 186 18.51 0.06 -2.55
C THR A 186 19.40 0.35 -1.35
N ASP A 187 20.68 0.71 -1.57
CA ASP A 187 21.64 1.00 -0.49
C ASP A 187 21.15 2.06 0.50
N GLY A 188 20.36 3.03 0.01
CA GLY A 188 19.78 4.09 0.84
C GLY A 188 18.56 3.63 1.63
N LEU A 189 17.85 2.60 1.15
CA LEU A 189 16.58 2.13 1.71
C LEU A 189 16.73 0.86 2.55
N GLU A 190 17.87 0.17 2.45
CA GLU A 190 18.12 -1.07 3.19
C GLU A 190 17.92 -0.90 4.70
N GLY A 191 17.22 -1.84 5.32
CA GLY A 191 16.89 -1.88 6.74
C GLY A 191 15.74 -0.94 7.16
N THR A 192 15.11 -0.21 6.22
CA THR A 192 13.98 0.67 6.52
C THR A 192 12.62 -0.03 6.44
N SER A 193 12.54 -1.21 5.84
CA SER A 193 11.29 -1.90 5.45
C SER A 193 10.40 -1.03 4.57
N PHE A 194 11.00 -0.10 3.80
CA PHE A 194 10.25 0.80 2.94
C PHE A 194 9.44 0.03 1.89
N HIS A 195 8.19 0.36 1.81
CA HIS A 195 7.32 0.04 0.70
C HIS A 195 6.30 1.17 0.54
N PHE A 196 5.61 1.20 -0.57
CA PHE A 196 4.59 2.20 -0.82
C PHE A 196 3.36 1.60 -1.49
N GLY A 197 2.24 2.28 -1.33
CA GLY A 197 0.98 1.95 -1.94
C GLY A 197 0.29 3.19 -2.52
N ASN A 198 -0.48 2.97 -3.57
CA ASN A 198 -1.38 3.97 -4.12
C ASN A 198 -2.80 3.47 -3.93
N TYR A 199 -3.60 4.26 -3.24
CA TYR A 199 -5.00 3.96 -2.94
C TYR A 199 -5.88 4.88 -3.78
N PHE A 200 -6.49 4.34 -4.81
CA PHE A 200 -7.33 5.07 -5.75
C PHE A 200 -8.78 5.08 -5.29
N SER A 201 -9.35 6.27 -5.13
CA SER A 201 -10.76 6.41 -4.80
C SER A 201 -11.62 5.75 -5.85
N GLN A 202 -12.57 4.90 -5.40
CA GLN A 202 -13.61 4.43 -6.30
C GLN A 202 -14.54 5.62 -6.55
N GLN A 203 -14.57 6.08 -7.80
CA GLN A 203 -15.50 7.14 -8.20
C GLN A 203 -16.91 6.75 -7.78
N ASN A 204 -17.64 7.70 -7.21
CA ASN A 204 -19.05 7.55 -7.04
C ASN A 204 -19.66 7.16 -8.40
N LYS A 205 -20.54 6.14 -8.41
CA LYS A 205 -21.12 5.59 -9.64
C LYS A 205 -21.87 6.63 -10.49
N ASP A 206 -22.15 7.81 -9.93
CA ASP A 206 -22.78 8.95 -10.60
C ASP A 206 -21.78 9.97 -11.18
N GLY A 207 -20.48 9.74 -11.01
CA GLY A 207 -19.42 10.64 -11.51
C GLY A 207 -19.34 11.97 -10.79
N SER A 208 -20.03 12.13 -9.64
CA SER A 208 -19.93 13.34 -8.83
C SER A 208 -18.67 13.30 -7.98
N HIS A 209 -17.62 13.99 -8.43
CA HIS A 209 -16.53 14.42 -7.57
C HIS A 209 -16.81 15.84 -7.11
N THR A 210 -16.65 16.11 -5.82
CA THR A 210 -16.50 17.49 -5.35
C THR A 210 -15.03 17.88 -5.46
N GLU A 211 -14.71 19.17 -5.57
CA GLU A 211 -13.32 19.67 -5.59
C GLU A 211 -12.54 19.33 -4.29
N GLU A 212 -13.23 18.81 -3.27
CA GLU A 212 -12.68 18.39 -1.99
C GLU A 212 -12.37 16.89 -1.94
N ASP A 213 -12.85 16.10 -2.92
CA ASP A 213 -12.64 14.65 -2.95
C ASP A 213 -11.21 14.33 -3.40
N ILE A 214 -10.49 13.54 -2.60
CA ILE A 214 -9.14 13.07 -2.91
C ILE A 214 -9.25 12.02 -4.02
N ASP A 215 -8.51 12.20 -5.13
CA ASP A 215 -8.51 11.23 -6.23
C ASP A 215 -7.75 9.96 -5.86
N PHE A 216 -6.60 10.14 -5.19
CA PHE A 216 -5.86 9.01 -4.64
C PHE A 216 -4.94 9.41 -3.47
N LEU A 217 -4.62 8.42 -2.64
CA LEU A 217 -3.60 8.56 -1.62
C LEU A 217 -2.30 7.91 -2.10
N TRP A 218 -1.20 8.64 -1.97
CA TRP A 218 0.14 8.07 -2.07
C TRP A 218 0.64 7.79 -0.66
N ALA A 219 0.82 6.52 -0.31
CA ALA A 219 1.21 6.11 1.02
C ALA A 219 2.62 5.52 1.03
N SER A 220 3.41 5.91 2.02
CA SER A 220 4.74 5.36 2.31
C SER A 220 4.73 4.69 3.67
N PHE A 221 5.38 3.54 3.77
CA PHE A 221 5.44 2.72 4.97
C PHE A 221 6.88 2.36 5.30
N THR A 222 7.23 2.39 6.58
CA THR A 222 8.56 2.01 7.10
C THR A 222 8.43 1.37 8.47
N ASN A 223 9.50 0.76 8.96
CA ASN A 223 9.53 0.14 10.29
C ASN A 223 9.67 1.14 11.45
N SER A 224 9.85 2.43 11.20
CA SER A 224 9.96 3.47 12.21
C SER A 224 9.93 4.88 11.59
N GLU A 225 9.65 5.90 12.40
CA GLU A 225 9.78 7.31 12.02
C GLU A 225 11.20 7.64 11.52
N ALA A 226 12.25 7.16 12.19
CA ALA A 226 13.63 7.39 11.76
C ALA A 226 13.93 6.80 10.38
N SER A 227 13.32 5.65 10.05
CA SER A 227 13.40 5.05 8.72
C SER A 227 12.63 5.86 7.68
N MET A 228 11.50 6.47 8.05
CA MET A 228 10.77 7.36 7.15
C MET A 228 11.58 8.61 6.83
N VAL A 229 12.18 9.25 7.82
CA VAL A 229 13.09 10.38 7.61
C VAL A 229 14.22 10.02 6.64
N LYS A 230 14.86 8.86 6.85
CA LYS A 230 15.93 8.36 5.95
C LYS A 230 15.40 8.13 4.52
N THR A 231 14.21 7.56 4.39
CA THR A 231 13.58 7.30 3.08
C THR A 231 13.29 8.62 2.35
N ASN A 232 12.75 9.61 3.05
CA ASN A 232 12.48 10.94 2.51
C ASN A 232 13.78 11.65 2.08
N GLU A 233 14.87 11.51 2.83
CA GLU A 233 16.19 12.04 2.43
C GLU A 233 16.71 11.37 1.14
N VAL A 234 16.53 10.07 0.98
CA VAL A 234 16.91 9.35 -0.25
C VAL A 234 16.08 9.85 -1.42
N PHE A 235 14.76 9.97 -1.25
CA PHE A 235 13.87 10.49 -2.28
C PHE A 235 14.31 11.90 -2.71
N GLU A 236 14.43 12.84 -1.77
CA GLU A 236 14.78 14.23 -2.04
C GLU A 236 16.14 14.38 -2.72
N SER A 237 17.14 13.63 -2.27
CA SER A 237 18.52 13.78 -2.77
C SER A 237 18.80 13.03 -4.08
N LYS A 238 18.10 11.92 -4.36
CA LYS A 238 18.43 11.04 -5.47
C LYS A 238 17.31 10.85 -6.50
N MET A 239 16.06 10.85 -6.08
CA MET A 239 14.94 10.43 -6.93
C MET A 239 14.07 11.61 -7.39
N ARG A 240 13.87 12.62 -6.56
CA ARG A 240 12.95 13.73 -6.83
C ARG A 240 13.21 14.42 -8.16
N SER A 241 14.46 14.73 -8.48
CA SER A 241 14.80 15.43 -9.73
C SER A 241 14.46 14.63 -11.00
N ILE A 242 14.36 13.30 -10.89
CA ILE A 242 14.05 12.37 -11.97
C ILE A 242 12.54 12.15 -12.07
N LEU A 243 11.89 11.94 -10.91
CA LEU A 243 10.51 11.47 -10.82
C LEU A 243 9.49 12.60 -10.76
N PHE A 244 9.77 13.66 -10.00
CA PHE A 244 8.82 14.73 -9.78
C PHE A 244 8.35 15.47 -11.04
N PRO A 245 9.24 15.77 -12.05
CA PRO A 245 8.77 16.38 -13.30
C PRO A 245 7.72 15.55 -14.04
N GLN A 246 7.80 14.21 -13.96
CA GLN A 246 6.88 13.31 -14.63
C GLN A 246 5.62 13.06 -13.81
N PHE A 247 5.75 12.97 -12.49
CA PHE A 247 4.61 12.92 -11.58
C PHE A 247 3.72 14.15 -11.77
N SER A 248 4.32 15.35 -11.83
CA SER A 248 3.60 16.62 -11.97
C SER A 248 2.95 16.81 -13.35
N GLU A 249 3.20 15.96 -14.34
CA GLU A 249 2.46 15.96 -15.59
C GLU A 249 1.03 15.47 -15.41
N PHE A 250 0.77 14.52 -14.50
CA PHE A 250 -0.55 13.91 -14.32
C PHE A 250 -1.21 14.18 -12.98
N ALA A 251 -0.44 14.52 -11.93
CA ALA A 251 -1.00 14.71 -10.60
C ALA A 251 -0.28 15.80 -9.79
N THR A 252 -0.97 16.28 -8.78
CA THR A 252 -0.45 17.18 -7.74
C THR A 252 -0.92 16.67 -6.40
N CYS A 253 -0.01 16.51 -5.42
CA CYS A 253 -0.39 16.23 -4.05
C CYS A 253 -0.33 17.53 -3.22
N ARG A 254 -1.15 17.61 -2.18
CA ARG A 254 -1.09 18.71 -1.22
C ARG A 254 0.28 18.72 -0.54
N ASP A 255 0.84 19.89 -0.42
CA ASP A 255 2.12 20.13 0.26
C ASP A 255 1.94 20.66 1.70
N ASP A 256 0.72 21.04 2.05
CA ASP A 256 0.34 21.60 3.35
C ASP A 256 -0.21 20.53 4.32
N VAL A 257 -0.52 19.33 3.82
CA VAL A 257 -1.08 18.24 4.61
C VAL A 257 -0.46 16.89 4.24
N VAL A 258 0.15 16.27 5.23
CA VAL A 258 0.58 14.88 5.18
C VAL A 258 -0.01 14.19 6.40
N ASP A 259 -0.83 13.17 6.19
CA ASP A 259 -1.37 12.40 7.29
C ASP A 259 -0.35 11.38 7.77
N ILE A 260 -0.04 11.41 9.05
CA ILE A 260 1.01 10.61 9.66
C ILE A 260 0.39 9.69 10.71
N TYR A 261 0.74 8.39 10.63
CA TYR A 261 0.20 7.40 11.54
C TYR A 261 1.25 6.44 12.07
N HIS A 262 1.07 6.03 13.33
CA HIS A 262 1.59 4.80 13.86
C HIS A 262 0.63 3.68 13.49
N GLY A 263 1.12 2.56 13.00
CA GLY A 263 0.28 1.46 12.56
C GLY A 263 0.70 0.12 13.14
N TRP A 264 -0.25 -0.82 13.17
CA TRP A 264 -0.02 -2.21 13.56
C TRP A 264 -0.76 -3.16 12.63
N THR A 265 -0.11 -4.26 12.27
CA THR A 265 -0.75 -5.35 11.57
C THR A 265 -1.69 -6.09 12.52
N PHE A 266 -3.01 -6.02 12.28
CA PHE A 266 -4.02 -6.75 13.08
C PHE A 266 -4.19 -8.19 12.61
N TYR A 267 -4.07 -8.41 11.31
CA TYR A 267 -4.23 -9.71 10.68
C TYR A 267 -3.42 -9.81 9.40
N ASN A 268 -2.82 -10.98 9.17
CA ASN A 268 -2.20 -11.35 7.91
C ASN A 268 -2.60 -12.79 7.58
N SER A 269 -3.22 -13.00 6.43
CA SER A 269 -3.71 -14.32 5.99
C SER A 269 -2.59 -15.36 5.80
N GLU A 270 -1.35 -14.90 5.55
CA GLU A 270 -0.16 -15.75 5.42
C GLU A 270 0.48 -16.09 6.77
N GLN A 271 0.19 -15.31 7.82
CA GLN A 271 0.75 -15.45 9.16
C GLN A 271 -0.38 -15.46 10.21
N LYS A 272 -1.26 -16.44 10.12
CA LYS A 272 -2.49 -16.50 10.93
C LYS A 272 -2.25 -16.56 12.45
N ASP A 273 -1.09 -17.03 12.89
CA ASP A 273 -0.74 -17.10 14.32
C ASP A 273 -0.08 -15.82 14.85
N PHE A 274 0.24 -14.87 13.95
CA PHE A 274 0.81 -13.59 14.33
C PHE A 274 -0.17 -12.79 15.20
N MET A 275 0.32 -12.15 16.26
CA MET A 275 -0.42 -11.21 17.11
C MET A 275 0.39 -9.92 17.27
N PRO A 276 -0.22 -8.74 17.07
CA PRO A 276 0.47 -7.49 17.27
C PRO A 276 0.85 -7.27 18.75
N ASP A 277 1.94 -6.56 18.97
CA ASP A 277 2.32 -6.05 20.30
C ASP A 277 2.14 -4.53 20.31
N PHE A 278 1.03 -4.08 20.86
CA PHE A 278 0.69 -2.65 20.96
C PHE A 278 1.53 -1.89 21.99
N SER A 279 2.35 -2.58 22.80
CA SER A 279 3.25 -1.94 23.76
C SER A 279 4.54 -1.45 23.14
N SER A 280 4.79 -1.76 21.88
CA SER A 280 6.05 -1.47 21.17
C SER A 280 6.17 -0.04 20.63
N TYR A 281 5.26 0.84 21.04
CA TYR A 281 5.20 2.25 20.64
C TYR A 281 5.51 3.19 21.80
#